data_6df63a64646a1ae1cac9d7e3ebe93674
#
_entry.id   6df63a64646a1ae1cac9d7e3ebe93674
#
_cell.length_a   1.000
_cell.length_b   1.000
_cell.length_c   1.000
_cell.angle_alpha   90.00
_cell.angle_beta   90.00
_cell.angle_gamma   90.00
#
_symmetry.space_group_name_H-M   'P 1'
#
loop_
_entity.id
_entity.type
_entity.pdbx_description
1 polymer ?
#
loop_
_entity_poly.entity_id
_entity_poly.type
_entity_poly.pdbx_seq_one_letter_code
_entity_poly.pdbx_strand_id
1 'polypeptide(L)'
;MALETTPWNVQDHLQTPEECVLYLEAVFEEARDDPAFIAKAIGDVARARGMTQTARAAGISREGLYKALSEEGNPSFGTVLKVLTALGLRLQVELEAT
;
A
#
# COMPACT_ATOMS: atom_id res chain seq x y z
N MET A 1 -11.02 -18.62 20.17
CA MET A 1 -10.92 -18.10 19.83
C MET A 1 -10.47 -17.63 19.43
N ALA A 2 -10.30 -17.54 19.37
CA ALA A 2 -9.81 -17.10 18.92
C ALA A 2 -9.55 -16.36 18.79
N LEU A 3 -9.45 -16.43 18.87
CA LEU A 3 -9.16 -15.77 18.68
C LEU A 3 -8.81 -15.18 18.50
N GLU A 4 -9.03 -15.56 18.40
CA GLU A 4 -8.72 -15.00 18.08
C GLU A 4 -8.21 -14.43 18.06
N THR A 5 -8.15 -15.01 17.90
CA THR A 5 -7.44 -14.22 18.07
C THR A 5 -6.64 -13.21 17.45
N THR A 6 -6.41 -13.12 16.27
CA THR A 6 -5.84 -11.87 15.83
C THR A 6 -6.90 -10.82 15.90
N PRO A 7 -6.73 -9.90 16.78
CA PRO A 7 -7.79 -8.94 16.99
C PRO A 7 -7.99 -8.02 15.80
N TRP A 8 -6.96 -7.84 14.97
CA TRP A 8 -7.05 -6.88 13.88
C TRP A 8 -6.34 -7.41 12.65
N ASN A 9 -7.06 -7.53 11.57
CA ASN A 9 -6.51 -7.95 10.29
C ASN A 9 -6.64 -6.77 9.33
N VAL A 10 -5.51 -6.25 8.87
CA VAL A 10 -5.50 -5.08 8.01
C VAL A 10 -6.33 -5.30 6.74
N GLN A 11 -6.33 -6.53 6.23
CA GLN A 11 -7.07 -6.83 5.01
C GLN A 11 -8.57 -6.61 5.16
N ASP A 12 -9.09 -6.81 6.38
CA ASP A 12 -10.51 -6.60 6.65
C ASP A 12 -10.88 -5.12 6.59
N HIS A 13 -9.90 -4.24 6.66
CA HIS A 13 -10.11 -2.80 6.66
C HIS A 13 -9.76 -2.16 5.35
N LEU A 14 -9.54 -2.97 4.31
CA LEU A 14 -9.16 -2.48 2.99
C LEU A 14 -10.12 -3.01 1.93
N GLN A 15 -11.41 -3.04 2.27
CA GLN A 15 -12.42 -3.61 1.40
C GLN A 15 -12.89 -2.63 0.32
N THR A 16 -12.77 -1.34 0.57
CA THR A 16 -13.22 -0.33 -0.37
C THR A 16 -12.09 0.63 -0.70
N PRO A 17 -12.17 1.32 -1.84
CA PRO A 17 -11.16 2.33 -2.16
C PRO A 17 -11.05 3.40 -1.08
N GLU A 18 -12.17 3.79 -0.49
CA GLU A 18 -12.16 4.80 0.56
C GLU A 18 -11.40 4.33 1.79
N GLU A 19 -11.57 3.07 2.15
CA GLU A 19 -10.82 2.52 3.28
C GLU A 19 -9.32 2.48 2.99
N CYS A 20 -8.96 2.18 1.76
CA CYS A 20 -7.56 2.18 1.35
C CYS A 20 -6.94 3.58 1.47
N VAL A 21 -7.69 4.59 1.05
CA VAL A 21 -7.23 5.96 1.16
C VAL A 21 -6.99 6.34 2.63
N LEU A 22 -7.96 6.03 3.49
CA LEU A 22 -7.83 6.36 4.90
C LEU A 22 -6.63 5.66 5.53
N TYR A 23 -6.43 4.39 5.18
CA TYR A 23 -5.31 3.64 5.70
C TYR A 23 -3.98 4.25 5.28
N LEU A 24 -3.82 4.55 4.00
CA LEU A 24 -2.58 5.11 3.51
C LEU A 24 -2.34 6.53 4.01
N GLU A 25 -3.41 7.32 4.15
CA GLU A 25 -3.26 8.65 4.72
C GLU A 25 -2.69 8.58 6.13
N ALA A 26 -3.20 7.65 6.93
CA ALA A 26 -2.71 7.47 8.30
C ALA A 26 -1.25 7.03 8.31
N VAL A 27 -0.89 6.11 7.40
CA VAL A 27 0.48 5.64 7.31
C VAL A 27 1.43 6.77 6.92
N PHE A 28 1.07 7.56 5.91
CA PHE A 28 1.89 8.68 5.49
C PHE A 28 2.02 9.72 6.59
N GLU A 29 0.97 9.91 7.38
CA GLU A 29 1.02 10.87 8.47
C GLU A 29 1.95 10.41 9.59
N GLU A 30 1.90 9.12 9.93
CA GLU A 30 2.63 8.61 11.09
C GLU A 30 4.03 8.12 10.75
N ALA A 31 4.26 7.69 9.53
CA ALA A 31 5.52 7.04 9.16
C ALA A 31 6.15 7.67 7.93
N ARG A 32 5.97 8.98 7.77
CA ARG A 32 6.43 9.65 6.56
C ARG A 32 7.94 9.56 6.34
N ASP A 33 8.69 9.28 7.37
CA ASP A 33 10.13 9.15 7.27
C ASP A 33 10.59 7.70 7.16
N ASP A 34 9.65 6.78 6.97
CA ASP A 34 9.95 5.36 6.96
C ASP A 34 9.50 4.75 5.63
N PRO A 35 10.36 4.81 4.60
CA PRO A 35 9.96 4.31 3.27
C PRO A 35 9.64 2.81 3.26
N ALA A 36 10.31 2.02 4.09
CA ALA A 36 10.03 0.58 4.13
C ALA A 36 8.64 0.31 4.67
N PHE A 37 8.24 1.04 5.70
CA PHE A 37 6.92 0.88 6.28
C PHE A 37 5.83 1.33 5.30
N ILE A 38 6.09 2.43 4.58
CA ILE A 38 5.14 2.91 3.58
C ILE A 38 5.01 1.89 2.44
N ALA A 39 6.14 1.34 1.99
CA ALA A 39 6.10 0.33 0.92
C ALA A 39 5.30 -0.89 1.36
N LYS A 40 5.49 -1.32 2.60
CA LYS A 40 4.74 -2.45 3.13
C LYS A 40 3.25 -2.14 3.19
N ALA A 41 2.90 -0.94 3.59
CA ALA A 41 1.49 -0.54 3.65
C ALA A 41 0.84 -0.54 2.26
N ILE A 42 1.57 -0.03 1.26
CA ILE A 42 1.07 -0.08 -0.11
C ILE A 42 0.91 -1.53 -0.54
N GLY A 43 1.81 -2.42 -0.10
CA GLY A 43 1.70 -3.84 -0.35
C GLY A 43 0.44 -4.44 0.26
N ASP A 44 0.08 -4.00 1.47
CA ASP A 44 -1.15 -4.47 2.11
C ASP A 44 -2.37 -4.11 1.26
N VAL A 45 -2.40 -2.90 0.74
CA VAL A 45 -3.49 -2.46 -0.13
C VAL A 45 -3.51 -3.27 -1.42
N ALA A 46 -2.33 -3.48 -2.03
CA ALA A 46 -2.26 -4.27 -3.27
C ALA A 46 -2.75 -5.70 -3.05
N ARG A 47 -2.40 -6.30 -1.91
CA ARG A 47 -2.86 -7.66 -1.61
C ARG A 47 -4.37 -7.69 -1.43
N ALA A 48 -4.90 -6.70 -0.73
CA ALA A 48 -6.35 -6.63 -0.50
C ALA A 48 -7.12 -6.42 -1.80
N ARG A 49 -6.55 -5.65 -2.73
CA ARG A 49 -7.20 -5.34 -3.99
C ARG A 49 -6.90 -6.37 -5.09
N GLY A 50 -5.91 -7.23 -4.87
CA GLY A 50 -5.55 -8.28 -5.82
C GLY A 50 -4.18 -8.03 -6.43
N MET A 51 -3.21 -8.86 -6.05
CA MET A 51 -1.83 -8.68 -6.52
C MET A 51 -1.70 -8.87 -8.03
N THR A 52 -2.38 -9.86 -8.57
CA THR A 52 -2.26 -10.15 -10.00
C THR A 52 -2.78 -8.99 -10.84
N GLN A 53 -3.96 -8.48 -10.48
CA GLN A 53 -4.54 -7.36 -11.21
C GLN A 53 -3.71 -6.10 -11.04
N THR A 54 -3.21 -5.87 -9.83
CA THR A 54 -2.39 -4.69 -9.57
C THR A 54 -1.09 -4.73 -10.38
N ALA A 55 -0.43 -5.88 -10.40
CA ALA A 55 0.80 -6.03 -11.16
C ALA A 55 0.56 -5.81 -12.64
N ARG A 56 -0.51 -6.40 -13.16
CA ARG A 56 -0.85 -6.24 -14.57
C ARG A 56 -1.12 -4.78 -14.93
N ALA A 57 -1.90 -4.10 -14.11
CA ALA A 57 -2.22 -2.70 -14.36
C ALA A 57 -1.00 -1.80 -14.23
N ALA A 58 -0.07 -2.16 -13.35
CA ALA A 58 1.14 -1.39 -13.16
C ALA A 58 2.22 -1.72 -14.20
N GLY A 59 2.01 -2.78 -14.99
CA GLY A 59 2.97 -3.16 -16.01
C GLY A 59 4.22 -3.83 -15.46
N ILE A 60 4.11 -4.50 -14.32
CA ILE A 60 5.24 -5.21 -13.73
C ILE A 60 4.80 -6.63 -13.40
N SER A 61 5.79 -7.53 -13.22
CA SER A 61 5.47 -8.90 -12.91
C SER A 61 4.93 -8.99 -11.49
N ARG A 62 4.13 -10.01 -11.24
CA ARG A 62 3.61 -10.24 -9.90
C ARG A 62 4.74 -10.46 -8.90
N GLU A 63 5.76 -11.22 -9.32
CA GLU A 63 6.91 -11.46 -8.47
C GLU A 63 7.67 -10.19 -8.17
N GLY A 64 7.84 -9.33 -9.19
CA GLY A 64 8.50 -8.06 -9.00
C GLY A 64 7.72 -7.16 -8.05
N LEU A 65 6.39 -7.20 -8.15
CA LEU A 65 5.55 -6.42 -7.26
C LEU A 65 5.69 -6.89 -5.82
N TYR A 66 5.64 -8.21 -5.58
CA TYR A 66 5.84 -8.75 -4.25
C TYR A 66 7.17 -8.33 -3.67
N LYS A 67 8.22 -8.44 -4.47
CA LYS A 67 9.56 -8.10 -4.00
C LYS A 67 9.68 -6.62 -3.67
N ALA A 68 9.15 -5.78 -4.55
CA ALA A 68 9.25 -4.33 -4.35
C ALA A 68 8.52 -3.86 -3.10
N LEU A 69 7.39 -4.49 -2.79
CA LEU A 69 6.54 -4.05 -1.68
C LEU A 69 6.70 -4.89 -0.42
N SER A 70 7.77 -5.70 -0.36
CA SER A 70 8.08 -6.44 0.86
C SER A 70 8.78 -5.51 1.84
N GLU A 71 8.92 -5.97 3.08
CA GLU A 71 9.62 -5.20 4.10
C GLU A 71 11.06 -4.90 3.74
N GLU A 72 11.65 -5.77 2.93
CA GLU A 72 13.03 -5.60 2.51
C GLU A 72 13.13 -4.92 1.15
N GLY A 73 12.00 -4.63 0.56
CA GLY A 73 11.98 -3.99 -0.74
C GLY A 73 12.29 -2.51 -0.64
N ASN A 74 12.73 -1.99 -1.77
CA ASN A 74 13.01 -0.56 -1.85
C ASN A 74 12.58 -0.10 -3.24
N PRO A 75 11.26 -0.01 -3.47
CA PRO A 75 10.77 0.33 -4.80
C PRO A 75 11.21 1.73 -5.19
N SER A 76 11.50 1.92 -6.46
CA SER A 76 11.79 3.24 -6.97
C SER A 76 10.51 4.08 -6.86
N PHE A 77 10.70 5.39 -6.87
CA PHE A 77 9.55 6.29 -6.85
C PHE A 77 8.65 6.04 -8.05
N GLY A 78 9.26 5.76 -9.21
CA GLY A 78 8.47 5.43 -10.39
C GLY A 78 7.61 4.20 -10.20
N THR A 79 8.16 3.16 -9.56
CA THR A 79 7.38 1.96 -9.26
C THR A 79 6.23 2.28 -8.32
N VAL A 80 6.49 3.09 -7.29
CA VAL A 80 5.44 3.49 -6.36
C VAL A 80 4.31 4.20 -7.09
N LEU A 81 4.64 5.13 -7.99
CA LEU A 81 3.63 5.85 -8.74
C LEU A 81 2.81 4.91 -9.64
N LYS A 82 3.49 3.96 -10.28
CA LYS A 82 2.77 2.99 -11.13
C LYS A 82 1.79 2.14 -10.32
N VAL A 83 2.22 1.73 -9.14
CA VAL A 83 1.38 0.90 -8.28
C VAL A 83 0.18 1.70 -7.77
N LEU A 84 0.42 2.92 -7.30
CA LEU A 84 -0.67 3.76 -6.83
C LEU A 84 -1.69 4.02 -7.95
N THR A 85 -1.20 4.32 -9.14
CA THR A 85 -2.09 4.51 -10.28
C THR A 85 -2.90 3.26 -10.58
N ALA A 86 -2.23 2.09 -10.52
CA ALA A 86 -2.91 0.82 -10.74
C ALA A 86 -4.01 0.57 -9.72
N LEU A 87 -3.84 1.10 -8.51
CA LEU A 87 -4.83 0.97 -7.44
C LEU A 87 -5.90 2.04 -7.51
N GLY A 88 -5.82 2.94 -8.48
CA GLY A 88 -6.79 4.02 -8.61
C GLY A 88 -6.52 5.18 -7.69
N LEU A 89 -5.31 5.28 -7.19
CA LEU A 89 -4.93 6.31 -6.23
C LEU A 89 -3.94 7.28 -6.87
N ARG A 90 -3.82 8.46 -6.27
CA ARG A 90 -2.84 9.43 -6.71
C ARG A 90 -2.28 10.16 -5.50
N LEU A 91 -1.05 10.62 -5.65
CA LEU A 91 -0.42 11.41 -4.61
C LEU A 91 -0.85 12.85 -4.72
N GLN A 92 -0.98 13.49 -3.58
CA GLN A 92 -1.24 14.93 -3.50
C GLN A 92 -0.23 15.54 -2.55
N VAL A 93 0.03 16.82 -2.77
CA VAL A 93 0.97 17.56 -1.95
C VAL A 93 0.23 18.71 -1.31
N GLU A 94 0.47 18.93 -0.02
CA GLU A 94 -0.14 20.04 0.67
C GLU A 94 0.86 20.61 1.67
N LEU A 95 0.59 21.83 2.09
CA LEU A 95 1.47 22.48 3.04
C LEU A 95 1.40 21.78 4.39
N GLU A 96 2.58 21.64 5.01
CA GLU A 96 2.66 21.10 6.35
C GLU A 96 1.99 22.06 7.31
N ALA A 97 1.10 21.55 8.14
CA ALA A 97 0.48 22.36 9.18
C ALA A 97 1.49 22.56 10.28
N THR A 98 1.64 23.80 10.77
CA THR A 98 2.60 24.10 11.83
C THR A 98 1.92 24.58 13.09
#